data_325c6212e938c40129d36959a0382043
#
_entry.id   325c6212e938c40129d36959a0382043
#
_cell.length_a   1.000
_cell.length_b   1.000
_cell.length_c   1.000
_cell.angle_alpha   90.00
_cell.angle_beta   90.00
_cell.angle_gamma   90.00
#
_symmetry.space_group_name_H-M   'P 1'
#
loop_
_entity.id
_entity.type
_entity.pdbx_description
1 polymer ?
#
loop_
_entity_poly.entity_id
_entity_poly.type
_entity_poly.pdbx_seq_one_letter_code
_entity_poly.pdbx_strand_id
1 'polypeptide(L)'
;MEDTHRSRTLQTLGLLTRGALHQIANPLVALVGSAELALGELDPGTKAHDRVALTHRTGTEIAEIVRALQGFVRLQAHGPERLSLSAAATDAIGLVSKVIPIHGVTLTTSGDATVVAPPGDVGSDLVELLVEALETADGTVELAVREEGGDAVVLATGGGERRFPAAAA
;
A
#
# COMPACT_ATOMS: atom_id res chain seq x y z
N MET A 1 -7.26 -30.83 1.39
CA MET A 1 -6.14 -30.85 2.36
C MET A 1 -5.08 -29.78 2.01
N GLU A 2 -4.78 -29.55 0.75
CA GLU A 2 -3.86 -28.50 0.26
C GLU A 2 -4.31 -27.07 0.61
N ASP A 3 -5.59 -26.75 0.44
CA ASP A 3 -6.15 -25.43 0.76
C ASP A 3 -6.01 -25.04 2.25
N THR A 4 -6.15 -26.03 3.14
CA THR A 4 -6.00 -25.79 4.58
C THR A 4 -4.55 -25.50 4.96
N HIS A 5 -3.59 -26.14 4.31
CA HIS A 5 -2.16 -25.88 4.52
C HIS A 5 -1.75 -24.52 3.98
N ARG A 6 -2.20 -24.16 2.78
CA ARG A 6 -1.95 -22.86 2.15
C ARG A 6 -2.53 -21.71 3.00
N SER A 7 -3.77 -21.87 3.47
CA SER A 7 -4.41 -20.86 4.35
C SER A 7 -3.64 -20.67 5.66
N ARG A 8 -3.18 -21.76 6.31
CA ARG A 8 -2.36 -21.66 7.54
C ARG A 8 -1.01 -20.99 7.29
N THR A 9 -0.36 -21.30 6.17
CA THR A 9 0.92 -20.67 5.79
C THR A 9 0.75 -19.17 5.60
N LEU A 10 -0.29 -18.74 4.89
CA LEU A 10 -0.58 -17.32 4.69
C LEU A 10 -0.90 -16.59 6.00
N GLN A 11 -1.67 -17.22 6.90
CA GLN A 11 -1.93 -16.67 8.23
C GLN A 11 -0.65 -16.52 9.05
N THR A 12 0.21 -17.54 9.03
CA THR A 12 1.49 -17.50 9.75
C THR A 12 2.41 -16.41 9.18
N LEU A 13 2.49 -16.28 7.85
CA LEU A 13 3.24 -15.21 7.19
C LEU A 13 2.69 -13.82 7.59
N GLY A 14 1.37 -13.65 7.62
CA GLY A 14 0.73 -12.41 8.05
C GLY A 14 1.10 -12.01 9.48
N LEU A 15 1.09 -12.99 10.42
CA LEU A 15 1.49 -12.76 11.80
C LEU A 15 2.97 -12.40 11.93
N LEU A 16 3.85 -13.12 11.23
CA LEU A 16 5.28 -12.85 11.22
C LEU A 16 5.60 -11.49 10.60
N THR A 17 4.95 -11.16 9.48
CA THR A 17 5.11 -9.86 8.80
C THR A 17 4.68 -8.73 9.71
N ARG A 18 3.52 -8.84 10.38
CA ARG A 18 3.05 -7.84 11.34
C ARG A 18 4.04 -7.63 12.49
N GLY A 19 4.57 -8.72 13.06
CA GLY A 19 5.57 -8.66 14.12
C GLY A 19 6.88 -8.02 13.66
N ALA A 20 7.38 -8.43 12.48
CA ALA A 20 8.61 -7.89 11.91
C ALA A 20 8.50 -6.39 11.60
N LEU A 21 7.40 -5.96 10.96
CA LEU A 21 7.15 -4.54 10.68
C LEU A 21 7.08 -3.70 11.96
N HIS A 22 6.50 -4.24 13.04
CA HIS A 22 6.49 -3.54 14.32
C HIS A 22 7.88 -3.42 14.93
N GLN A 23 8.69 -4.48 14.86
CA GLN A 23 10.07 -4.48 15.34
C GLN A 23 11.00 -3.56 14.54
N ILE A 24 10.71 -3.33 13.25
CA ILE A 24 11.46 -2.39 12.41
C ILE A 24 11.01 -0.95 12.68
N ALA A 25 9.73 -0.71 12.88
CA ALA A 25 9.19 0.63 13.10
C ALA A 25 9.80 1.30 14.35
N ASN A 26 9.98 0.55 15.45
CA ASN A 26 10.46 1.10 16.70
C ASN A 26 11.88 1.72 16.60
N PRO A 27 12.90 1.03 16.10
CA PRO A 27 14.23 1.62 15.94
C PRO A 27 14.28 2.72 14.88
N LEU A 28 13.40 2.68 13.85
CA LEU A 28 13.31 3.76 12.87
C LEU A 28 12.81 5.07 13.48
N VAL A 29 11.81 5.03 14.36
CA VAL A 29 11.33 6.21 15.08
C VAL A 29 12.46 6.83 15.90
N ALA A 30 13.24 6.00 16.62
CA ALA A 30 14.38 6.49 17.40
C ALA A 30 15.48 7.06 16.50
N LEU A 31 15.79 6.42 15.37
CA LEU A 31 16.80 6.88 14.42
C LEU A 31 16.42 8.24 13.79
N VAL A 32 15.17 8.37 13.30
CA VAL A 32 14.68 9.61 12.69
C VAL A 32 14.65 10.74 13.73
N GLY A 33 14.13 10.47 14.93
CA GLY A 33 14.09 11.49 16.00
C GLY A 33 15.48 11.91 16.46
N SER A 34 16.44 10.99 16.57
CA SER A 34 17.83 11.34 16.92
C SER A 34 18.50 12.17 15.83
N ALA A 35 18.25 11.84 14.56
CA ALA A 35 18.79 12.61 13.44
C ALA A 35 18.16 14.02 13.38
N GLU A 36 16.87 14.14 13.66
CA GLU A 36 16.18 15.44 13.74
C GLU A 36 16.77 16.33 14.85
N LEU A 37 16.98 15.77 16.04
CA LEU A 37 17.62 16.52 17.16
C LEU A 37 19.05 16.94 16.80
N ALA A 38 19.85 16.06 16.21
CA ALA A 38 21.21 16.37 15.79
C ALA A 38 21.27 17.46 14.72
N LEU A 39 20.28 17.52 13.81
CA LEU A 39 20.18 18.61 12.82
C LEU A 39 19.97 19.97 13.47
N GLY A 40 19.24 20.02 14.60
CA GLY A 40 19.04 21.26 15.37
C GLY A 40 20.31 21.76 16.06
N GLU A 41 21.32 20.91 16.26
CA GLU A 41 22.58 21.24 16.93
C GLU A 41 23.74 21.50 15.95
N LEU A 42 23.58 21.18 14.66
CA LEU A 42 24.63 21.30 13.65
C LEU A 42 24.48 22.59 12.83
N ASP A 43 25.61 23.26 12.55
CA ASP A 43 25.62 24.39 11.65
C ASP A 43 25.26 24.02 10.23
N PRO A 44 24.26 24.66 9.60
CA PRO A 44 23.89 24.45 8.20
C PRO A 44 25.07 24.66 7.25
N GLY A 45 25.17 23.80 6.21
CA GLY A 45 26.25 23.88 5.23
C GLY A 45 27.55 23.17 5.62
N THR A 46 27.60 22.56 6.82
CA THR A 46 28.72 21.69 7.19
C THR A 46 28.50 20.28 6.62
N LYS A 47 29.62 19.57 6.33
CA LYS A 47 29.56 18.17 5.90
C LYS A 47 28.86 17.24 6.92
N ALA A 48 28.91 17.58 8.20
CA ALA A 48 28.22 16.86 9.25
C ALA A 48 26.72 17.03 9.15
N HIS A 49 26.25 18.28 9.01
CA HIS A 49 24.84 18.61 8.80
C HIS A 49 24.30 17.90 7.56
N ASP A 50 24.99 17.94 6.41
CA ASP A 50 24.53 17.31 5.17
C ASP A 50 24.39 15.78 5.30
N ARG A 51 25.31 15.12 6.03
CA ARG A 51 25.23 13.69 6.28
C ARG A 51 24.06 13.31 7.18
N VAL A 52 23.83 14.08 8.25
CA VAL A 52 22.71 13.85 9.15
C VAL A 52 21.38 14.16 8.46
N ALA A 53 21.32 15.21 7.62
CA ALA A 53 20.14 15.51 6.81
C ALA A 53 19.81 14.37 5.82
N LEU A 54 20.81 13.76 5.20
CA LEU A 54 20.62 12.57 4.36
C LEU A 54 20.08 11.41 5.19
N THR A 55 20.66 11.13 6.36
CA THR A 55 20.20 10.05 7.25
C THR A 55 18.75 10.25 7.69
N HIS A 56 18.41 11.47 8.10
CA HIS A 56 17.05 11.83 8.49
C HIS A 56 16.05 11.61 7.36
N ARG A 57 16.34 12.12 6.15
CA ARG A 57 15.48 11.94 4.97
C ARG A 57 15.28 10.47 4.64
N THR A 58 16.36 9.70 4.50
CA THR A 58 16.29 8.28 4.18
C THR A 58 15.57 7.47 5.26
N GLY A 59 15.81 7.79 6.54
CA GLY A 59 15.10 7.17 7.66
C GLY A 59 13.59 7.46 7.60
N THR A 60 13.21 8.69 7.25
CA THR A 60 11.81 9.09 7.09
C THR A 60 11.14 8.33 5.94
N GLU A 61 11.80 8.22 4.79
CA GLU A 61 11.32 7.45 3.64
C GLU A 61 11.06 5.98 4.01
N ILE A 62 12.01 5.33 4.69
CA ILE A 62 11.83 3.95 5.16
C ILE A 62 10.69 3.85 6.17
N ALA A 63 10.55 4.80 7.09
CA ALA A 63 9.47 4.81 8.07
C ALA A 63 8.09 4.94 7.40
N GLU A 64 7.98 5.67 6.29
CA GLU A 64 6.75 5.77 5.51
C GLU A 64 6.39 4.45 4.83
N ILE A 65 7.37 3.75 4.24
CA ILE A 65 7.17 2.41 3.66
C ILE A 65 6.66 1.44 4.73
N VAL A 66 7.32 1.41 5.88
CA VAL A 66 6.93 0.51 7.00
C VAL A 66 5.52 0.82 7.49
N ARG A 67 5.14 2.09 7.62
CA ARG A 67 3.77 2.50 8.02
C ARG A 67 2.73 2.08 6.99
N ALA A 68 3.01 2.24 5.69
CA ALA A 68 2.11 1.81 4.61
C ALA A 68 1.87 0.29 4.67
N LEU A 69 2.94 -0.51 4.80
CA LEU A 69 2.83 -1.96 4.96
C LEU A 69 2.08 -2.36 6.23
N GLN A 70 2.32 -1.70 7.36
CA GLN A 70 1.58 -1.94 8.59
C GLN A 70 0.08 -1.63 8.44
N GLY A 71 -0.26 -0.56 7.71
CA GLY A 71 -1.64 -0.21 7.36
C GLY A 71 -2.31 -1.34 6.59
N PHE A 72 -1.67 -1.78 5.51
CA PHE A 72 -2.17 -2.86 4.67
C PHE A 72 -2.38 -4.18 5.43
N VAL A 73 -1.39 -4.59 6.25
CA VAL A 73 -1.50 -5.82 7.06
C VAL A 73 -2.62 -5.72 8.11
N ARG A 74 -2.91 -4.52 8.64
CA ARG A 74 -4.03 -4.32 9.56
C ARG A 74 -5.39 -4.52 8.90
N LEU A 75 -5.56 -4.10 7.66
CA LEU A 75 -6.81 -4.27 6.91
C LEU A 75 -7.19 -5.75 6.76
N GLN A 76 -6.21 -6.66 6.72
CA GLN A 76 -6.45 -8.10 6.62
C GLN A 76 -7.20 -8.71 7.81
N ALA A 77 -7.29 -8.00 8.93
CA ALA A 77 -7.98 -8.46 10.13
C ALA A 77 -9.43 -7.98 10.24
N HIS A 78 -9.90 -7.13 9.30
CA HIS A 78 -11.26 -6.59 9.33
C HIS A 78 -12.22 -7.52 8.59
N GLY A 79 -13.41 -7.66 9.17
CA GLY A 79 -14.52 -8.36 8.51
C GLY A 79 -15.15 -7.49 7.40
N PRO A 80 -16.19 -8.03 6.71
CA PRO A 80 -16.88 -7.27 5.67
C PRO A 80 -17.47 -5.97 6.21
N GLU A 81 -17.22 -4.88 5.50
CA GLU A 81 -17.78 -3.56 5.78
C GLU A 81 -18.11 -2.83 4.47
N ARG A 82 -18.85 -1.75 4.59
CA ARG A 82 -19.21 -0.90 3.45
C ARG A 82 -18.03 0.01 3.11
N LEU A 83 -17.50 -0.07 1.89
CA LEU A 83 -16.33 0.70 1.46
C LEU A 83 -16.48 1.25 0.03
N SER A 84 -15.85 2.39 -0.21
CA SER A 84 -15.69 2.99 -1.54
C SER A 84 -14.50 2.34 -2.25
N LEU A 85 -14.73 1.86 -3.48
CA LEU A 85 -13.66 1.29 -4.30
C LEU A 85 -12.67 2.35 -4.77
N SER A 86 -13.08 3.61 -4.98
CA SER A 86 -12.15 4.68 -5.33
C SER A 86 -11.20 5.00 -4.17
N ALA A 87 -11.69 4.99 -2.93
CA ALA A 87 -10.84 5.15 -1.76
C ALA A 87 -9.85 3.98 -1.62
N ALA A 88 -10.35 2.73 -1.75
CA ALA A 88 -9.50 1.54 -1.70
C ALA A 88 -8.44 1.52 -2.83
N ALA A 89 -8.81 1.96 -4.05
CA ALA A 89 -7.87 2.10 -5.16
C ALA A 89 -6.81 3.17 -4.88
N THR A 90 -7.19 4.29 -4.29
CA THR A 90 -6.25 5.34 -3.88
C THR A 90 -5.25 4.82 -2.84
N ASP A 91 -5.72 4.06 -1.86
CA ASP A 91 -4.87 3.44 -0.83
C ASP A 91 -3.91 2.40 -1.44
N ALA A 92 -4.41 1.56 -2.37
CA ALA A 92 -3.58 0.59 -3.09
C ALA A 92 -2.50 1.27 -3.94
N ILE A 93 -2.84 2.33 -4.66
CA ILE A 93 -1.88 3.17 -5.41
C ILE A 93 -0.83 3.77 -4.47
N GLY A 94 -1.26 4.32 -3.34
CA GLY A 94 -0.37 4.88 -2.32
C GLY A 94 0.61 3.86 -1.75
N LEU A 95 0.16 2.63 -1.52
CA LEU A 95 1.02 1.53 -1.06
C LEU A 95 2.02 1.11 -2.16
N VAL A 96 1.53 0.82 -3.36
CA VAL A 96 2.36 0.36 -4.49
C VAL A 96 3.44 1.39 -4.83
N SER A 97 3.08 2.68 -4.90
CA SER A 97 4.01 3.78 -5.18
C SER A 97 5.14 3.92 -4.16
N LYS A 98 4.93 3.48 -2.92
CA LYS A 98 5.95 3.53 -1.85
C LYS A 98 6.82 2.27 -1.80
N VAL A 99 6.27 1.12 -2.19
CA VAL A 99 6.91 -0.19 -1.98
C VAL A 99 7.59 -0.69 -3.25
N ILE A 100 7.03 -0.37 -4.41
CA ILE A 100 7.53 -0.84 -5.71
C ILE A 100 8.17 0.35 -6.46
N PRO A 101 9.40 0.19 -6.98
CA PRO A 101 10.02 1.22 -7.80
C PRO A 101 9.25 1.37 -9.12
N ILE A 102 8.46 2.44 -9.25
CA ILE A 102 7.71 2.77 -10.46
C ILE A 102 8.45 3.87 -11.22
N HIS A 103 9.28 3.49 -12.17
CA HIS A 103 10.06 4.45 -12.96
C HIS A 103 9.28 4.86 -14.21
N GLY A 104 8.96 6.16 -14.31
CA GLY A 104 8.30 6.70 -15.51
C GLY A 104 6.81 6.35 -15.65
N VAL A 105 6.22 5.66 -14.67
CA VAL A 105 4.79 5.32 -14.66
C VAL A 105 4.03 6.22 -13.70
N THR A 106 2.89 6.72 -14.15
CA THR A 106 1.95 7.48 -13.31
C THR A 106 0.76 6.61 -12.96
N LEU A 107 0.41 6.53 -11.67
CA LEU A 107 -0.76 5.78 -11.19
C LEU A 107 -1.92 6.72 -10.90
N THR A 108 -3.10 6.41 -11.42
CA THR A 108 -4.32 7.20 -11.23
C THR A 108 -5.53 6.32 -10.96
N THR A 109 -6.60 6.91 -10.43
CA THR A 109 -7.90 6.24 -10.29
C THR A 109 -9.03 7.14 -10.78
N SER A 110 -10.09 6.56 -11.30
CA SER A 110 -11.30 7.28 -11.73
C SER A 110 -12.57 6.49 -11.42
N GLY A 111 -13.70 7.20 -11.35
CA GLY A 111 -14.98 6.60 -10.97
C GLY A 111 -15.05 6.21 -9.51
N ASP A 112 -16.21 5.72 -9.07
CA ASP A 112 -16.43 5.16 -7.74
C ASP A 112 -17.60 4.16 -7.75
N ALA A 113 -17.57 3.22 -6.81
CA ALA A 113 -18.67 2.32 -6.49
C ALA A 113 -18.53 1.88 -5.03
N THR A 114 -19.68 1.61 -4.41
CA THR A 114 -19.70 1.12 -3.03
C THR A 114 -19.93 -0.40 -3.00
N VAL A 115 -19.09 -1.10 -2.25
CA VAL A 115 -19.19 -2.56 -2.06
C VAL A 115 -19.30 -2.91 -0.58
N VAL A 116 -19.72 -4.14 -0.28
CA VAL A 116 -19.66 -4.74 1.07
C VAL A 116 -18.72 -5.94 0.99
N ALA A 117 -17.50 -5.75 1.46
CA ALA A 117 -16.44 -6.77 1.40
C ALA A 117 -15.42 -6.56 2.53
N PRO A 118 -14.60 -7.57 2.86
CA PRO A 118 -13.45 -7.36 3.73
C PRO A 118 -12.45 -6.38 3.07
N PRO A 119 -12.07 -5.27 3.74
CA PRO A 119 -11.14 -4.29 3.17
C PRO A 119 -9.79 -4.89 2.77
N GLY A 120 -9.33 -5.90 3.51
CA GLY A 120 -8.09 -6.61 3.21
C GLY A 120 -8.14 -7.38 1.90
N ASP A 121 -9.26 -8.06 1.60
CA ASP A 121 -9.44 -8.80 0.35
C ASP A 121 -9.47 -7.82 -0.83
N VAL A 122 -10.28 -6.75 -0.73
CA VAL A 122 -10.35 -5.71 -1.76
C VAL A 122 -8.98 -5.05 -1.97
N GLY A 123 -8.29 -4.68 -0.89
CA GLY A 123 -6.95 -4.11 -0.96
C GLY A 123 -5.94 -5.03 -1.63
N SER A 124 -5.99 -6.34 -1.34
CA SER A 124 -5.12 -7.34 -1.95
C SER A 124 -5.37 -7.49 -3.45
N ASP A 125 -6.64 -7.58 -3.85
CA ASP A 125 -7.04 -7.69 -5.25
C ASP A 125 -6.62 -6.46 -6.07
N LEU A 126 -6.74 -5.26 -5.49
CA LEU A 126 -6.33 -4.01 -6.15
C LEU A 126 -4.81 -3.86 -6.25
N VAL A 127 -4.07 -4.28 -5.22
CA VAL A 127 -2.59 -4.30 -5.26
C VAL A 127 -2.11 -5.31 -6.31
N GLU A 128 -2.68 -6.51 -6.35
CA GLU A 128 -2.35 -7.52 -7.36
C GLU A 128 -2.63 -7.00 -8.77
N LEU A 129 -3.81 -6.40 -8.99
CA LEU A 129 -4.19 -5.80 -10.27
C LEU A 129 -3.21 -4.69 -10.72
N LEU A 130 -2.75 -3.84 -9.78
CA LEU A 130 -1.75 -2.82 -10.07
C LEU A 130 -0.39 -3.42 -10.42
N VAL A 131 0.04 -4.45 -9.68
CA VAL A 131 1.33 -5.12 -9.95
C VAL A 131 1.31 -5.79 -11.32
N GLU A 132 0.23 -6.50 -11.67
CA GLU A 132 0.04 -7.10 -12.99
C GLU A 132 0.08 -6.03 -14.10
N ALA A 133 -0.60 -4.90 -13.91
CA ALA A 133 -0.61 -3.81 -14.88
C ALA A 133 0.77 -3.16 -15.05
N LEU A 134 1.53 -3.03 -13.98
CA LEU A 134 2.89 -2.45 -14.00
C LEU A 134 3.91 -3.29 -14.77
N GLU A 135 3.71 -4.61 -14.91
CA GLU A 135 4.61 -5.48 -15.67
C GLU A 135 4.68 -5.12 -17.16
N THR A 136 3.61 -4.53 -17.70
CA THR A 136 3.49 -4.18 -19.12
C THR A 136 3.29 -2.68 -19.37
N ALA A 137 3.27 -1.87 -18.31
CA ALA A 137 2.94 -0.45 -18.41
C ALA A 137 4.06 0.36 -19.06
N ASP A 138 3.64 1.26 -19.97
CA ASP A 138 4.45 2.33 -20.51
C ASP A 138 3.65 3.65 -20.39
N GLY A 139 3.94 4.44 -19.35
CA GLY A 139 3.29 5.73 -19.11
C GLY A 139 2.30 5.73 -17.96
N THR A 140 0.98 5.71 -18.22
CA THR A 140 -0.05 5.82 -17.18
C THR A 140 -0.79 4.52 -16.98
N VAL A 141 -0.89 4.06 -15.71
CA VAL A 141 -1.81 2.99 -15.28
C VAL A 141 -2.95 3.63 -14.51
N GLU A 142 -4.17 3.45 -15.00
CA GLU A 142 -5.39 3.91 -14.37
C GLU A 142 -6.19 2.72 -13.83
N LEU A 143 -6.68 2.82 -12.61
CA LEU A 143 -7.73 1.97 -12.07
C LEU A 143 -9.08 2.67 -12.27
N ALA A 144 -9.83 2.24 -13.27
CA ALA A 144 -11.16 2.76 -13.56
C ALA A 144 -12.23 1.93 -12.83
N VAL A 145 -12.97 2.58 -11.94
CA VAL A 145 -14.08 1.97 -11.18
C VAL A 145 -15.41 2.27 -11.86
N ARG A 146 -16.22 1.25 -12.09
CA ARG A 146 -17.58 1.39 -12.68
C ARG A 146 -18.54 0.35 -12.12
N GLU A 147 -19.84 0.63 -12.24
CA GLU A 147 -20.89 -0.36 -11.98
C GLU A 147 -21.31 -1.03 -13.29
N GLU A 148 -21.42 -2.36 -13.28
CA GLU A 148 -21.80 -3.15 -14.44
C GLU A 148 -22.60 -4.39 -14.01
N GLY A 149 -23.86 -4.46 -14.42
CA GLY A 149 -24.70 -5.64 -14.22
C GLY A 149 -25.03 -5.97 -12.76
N GLY A 150 -24.91 -4.99 -11.83
CA GLY A 150 -25.10 -5.19 -10.40
C GLY A 150 -23.81 -5.48 -9.63
N ASP A 151 -22.69 -5.53 -10.33
CA ASP A 151 -21.35 -5.61 -9.74
C ASP A 151 -20.62 -4.27 -9.85
N ALA A 152 -19.69 -4.04 -8.94
CA ALA A 152 -18.69 -3.00 -9.08
C ALA A 152 -17.44 -3.62 -9.71
N VAL A 153 -16.96 -3.03 -10.79
CA VAL A 153 -15.83 -3.53 -11.59
C VAL A 153 -14.69 -2.53 -11.55
N VAL A 154 -13.49 -3.01 -11.25
CA VAL A 154 -12.26 -2.22 -11.36
C VAL A 154 -11.43 -2.78 -12.51
N LEU A 155 -11.11 -1.91 -13.48
CA LEU A 155 -10.28 -2.24 -14.63
C LEU A 155 -8.94 -1.50 -14.51
N ALA A 156 -7.85 -2.20 -14.81
CA ALA A 156 -6.55 -1.56 -14.96
C ALA A 156 -6.23 -1.30 -16.44
N THR A 157 -5.61 -0.18 -16.73
CA THR A 157 -5.01 0.09 -18.05
C THR A 157 -3.98 -0.98 -18.37
N GLY A 158 -4.04 -1.55 -19.56
CA GLY A 158 -3.15 -2.65 -19.96
C GLY A 158 -3.74 -4.04 -19.79
N GLY A 159 -4.92 -4.15 -19.17
CA GLY A 159 -5.68 -5.38 -19.01
C GLY A 159 -5.76 -5.82 -17.54
N GLY A 160 -6.67 -6.73 -17.29
CA GLY A 160 -7.01 -7.17 -15.94
C GLY A 160 -8.22 -6.42 -15.39
N GLU A 161 -9.08 -7.18 -14.72
CA GLU A 161 -10.24 -6.64 -13.99
C GLU A 161 -10.44 -7.39 -12.68
N ARG A 162 -11.08 -6.72 -11.73
CA ARG A 162 -11.61 -7.34 -10.51
C ARG A 162 -13.07 -6.97 -10.36
N ARG A 163 -13.90 -7.93 -9.94
CA ARG A 163 -15.34 -7.76 -9.75
C ARG A 163 -15.71 -7.96 -8.30
N PHE A 164 -16.52 -7.05 -7.79
CA PHE A 164 -17.00 -7.07 -6.41
C PHE A 164 -18.52 -6.92 -6.43
N PRO A 165 -19.28 -7.69 -5.64
CA PRO A 165 -20.72 -7.48 -5.51
C PRO A 165 -21.01 -6.05 -5.04
N ALA A 166 -21.79 -5.30 -5.81
CA ALA A 166 -22.17 -3.95 -5.41
C ALA A 166 -23.01 -3.99 -4.13
N ALA A 167 -22.86 -3.00 -3.27
CA ALA A 167 -23.68 -2.88 -2.09
C ALA A 167 -25.13 -2.63 -2.52
N ALA A 168 -26.07 -3.42 -2.01
CA ALA A 168 -27.47 -3.15 -2.19
C ALA A 168 -27.81 -1.72 -1.68
N ALA A 169 -28.58 -0.99 -2.48
CA ALA A 169 -29.00 0.38 -2.19
C ALA A 169 -29.81 0.49 -0.88
#